data_fb79d8d06e273a03aa31a8e30fe4d174
#
_entry.id   fb79d8d06e273a03aa31a8e30fe4d174
#
_cell.length_a   1.000
_cell.length_b   1.000
_cell.length_c   1.000
_cell.angle_alpha   90.00
_cell.angle_beta   90.00
_cell.angle_gamma   90.00
#
_symmetry.space_group_name_H-M   'P 1'
#
loop_
_entity.id
_entity.type
_entity.pdbx_description
1 polymer ?
#
loop_
_entity_poly.entity_id
_entity_poly.type
_entity_poly.pdbx_seq_one_letter_code
_entity_poly.pdbx_strand_id
1 'polypeptide(L)'
;MNLRRTAVGTVAALSLLGSGVGIGVAVSAGAAPDPVAPTVVTRQSLAEVAAPPGAPKRTLGLSKVVVMPGAELAPHHHPGAQLGYIAEGVLTYTVESGSAQLMTGPGDDATLVRKIKPGQTVRVKPGQWLVEEQDEVHHARNAGAVPIVIYLATLLRTGQPAAIPD
;
A
#
# COMPACT_ATOMS: atom_id res chain seq x y z
N MET A 1 -45.84 11.70 -33.99
CA MET A 1 -46.94 10.96 -34.63
C MET A 1 -46.43 9.57 -34.99
N ASN A 2 -47.15 8.55 -34.57
CA ASN A 2 -46.98 7.11 -34.78
C ASN A 2 -46.18 6.32 -33.73
N LEU A 3 -46.99 5.89 -32.73
CA LEU A 3 -46.76 4.69 -31.89
C LEU A 3 -46.76 3.43 -32.77
N ARG A 4 -45.87 2.49 -32.45
CA ARG A 4 -46.15 1.07 -32.74
C ARG A 4 -45.98 0.25 -31.46
N ARG A 5 -47.11 -0.24 -30.97
CA ARG A 5 -47.29 -1.30 -29.98
C ARG A 5 -47.03 -2.63 -30.68
N THR A 6 -46.32 -3.55 -30.05
CA THR A 6 -46.33 -4.97 -30.42
C THR A 6 -46.63 -5.84 -29.20
N ALA A 7 -47.43 -6.84 -29.47
CA ALA A 7 -48.27 -7.57 -28.57
C ALA A 7 -47.55 -8.58 -27.66
N VAL A 8 -48.21 -8.82 -26.51
CA VAL A 8 -47.98 -9.90 -25.55
C VAL A 8 -48.47 -11.21 -26.13
N GLY A 9 -47.63 -12.22 -26.13
CA GLY A 9 -47.99 -13.61 -26.40
C GLY A 9 -48.00 -14.40 -25.10
N THR A 10 -49.20 -14.73 -24.63
CA THR A 10 -49.44 -15.61 -23.49
C THR A 10 -49.36 -17.07 -23.97
N VAL A 11 -48.45 -17.87 -23.40
CA VAL A 11 -48.45 -19.32 -23.55
C VAL A 11 -48.87 -19.94 -22.22
N ALA A 12 -50.01 -20.57 -22.22
CA ALA A 12 -50.52 -21.40 -21.13
C ALA A 12 -49.84 -22.78 -21.22
N ALA A 13 -49.20 -23.22 -20.16
CA ALA A 13 -48.70 -24.59 -20.00
C ALA A 13 -49.45 -25.30 -18.88
N LEU A 14 -49.95 -26.45 -19.23
CA LEU A 14 -50.84 -27.37 -18.53
C LEU A 14 -50.13 -28.05 -17.35
N SER A 15 -50.76 -28.04 -16.20
CA SER A 15 -50.30 -28.70 -14.96
C SER A 15 -50.52 -30.21 -15.04
N LEU A 16 -49.49 -30.99 -14.81
CA LEU A 16 -49.57 -32.40 -14.45
C LEU A 16 -49.18 -32.55 -12.97
N LEU A 17 -50.17 -32.93 -12.15
CA LEU A 17 -49.98 -33.31 -10.74
C LEU A 17 -49.29 -34.68 -10.68
N GLY A 18 -48.05 -34.68 -10.20
CA GLY A 18 -47.34 -35.87 -9.80
C GLY A 18 -46.87 -35.71 -8.35
N SER A 19 -47.55 -36.47 -7.43
CA SER A 19 -47.15 -36.51 -6.02
C SER A 19 -45.87 -37.32 -5.86
N GLY A 20 -44.73 -36.64 -5.73
CA GLY A 20 -43.45 -37.21 -5.37
C GLY A 20 -42.91 -36.49 -4.14
N VAL A 21 -42.84 -37.21 -2.99
CA VAL A 21 -42.16 -36.75 -1.78
C VAL A 21 -40.65 -36.78 -2.07
N GLY A 22 -40.09 -35.66 -2.52
CA GLY A 22 -38.65 -35.45 -2.67
C GLY A 22 -38.13 -34.78 -1.42
N ILE A 23 -37.28 -35.48 -0.64
CA ILE A 23 -36.45 -34.86 0.40
C ILE A 23 -35.45 -33.97 -0.32
N GLY A 24 -35.76 -32.66 -0.40
CA GLY A 24 -34.86 -31.67 -0.93
C GLY A 24 -33.72 -31.43 0.04
N VAL A 25 -32.55 -32.00 -0.25
CA VAL A 25 -31.31 -31.56 0.39
C VAL A 25 -31.00 -30.18 -0.15
N ALA A 26 -31.23 -29.15 0.66
CA ALA A 26 -30.80 -27.80 0.36
C ALA A 26 -29.24 -27.78 0.45
N VAL A 27 -28.58 -27.91 -0.69
CA VAL A 27 -27.17 -27.61 -0.81
C VAL A 27 -27.04 -26.11 -0.68
N SER A 28 -26.66 -25.62 0.50
CA SER A 28 -26.25 -24.24 0.67
C SER A 28 -25.02 -24.03 -0.26
N ALA A 29 -25.20 -23.30 -1.34
CA ALA A 29 -24.11 -22.79 -2.11
C ALA A 29 -23.31 -21.88 -1.20
N GLY A 30 -22.19 -22.39 -0.66
CA GLY A 30 -21.24 -21.58 0.08
C GLY A 30 -20.84 -20.39 -0.81
N ALA A 31 -20.95 -19.19 -0.27
CA ALA A 31 -20.43 -18.01 -0.95
C ALA A 31 -18.98 -18.28 -1.34
N ALA A 32 -18.63 -18.06 -2.60
CA ALA A 32 -17.24 -18.10 -3.02
C ALA A 32 -16.45 -17.15 -2.12
N PRO A 33 -15.24 -17.54 -1.64
CA PRO A 33 -14.42 -16.63 -0.87
C PRO A 33 -14.15 -15.38 -1.70
N ASP A 34 -14.27 -14.21 -1.06
CA ASP A 34 -13.93 -12.95 -1.72
C ASP A 34 -12.53 -13.04 -2.33
N PRO A 35 -12.31 -12.49 -3.54
CA PRO A 35 -11.00 -12.50 -4.16
C PRO A 35 -10.00 -11.82 -3.24
N VAL A 36 -8.99 -12.56 -2.80
CA VAL A 36 -7.89 -12.03 -1.99
C VAL A 36 -7.23 -10.92 -2.80
N ALA A 37 -7.25 -9.70 -2.28
CA ALA A 37 -6.59 -8.57 -2.92
C ALA A 37 -5.11 -8.90 -3.16
N PRO A 38 -4.54 -8.54 -4.32
CA PRO A 38 -3.15 -8.88 -4.62
C PRO A 38 -2.22 -8.23 -3.59
N THR A 39 -1.29 -9.04 -3.06
CA THR A 39 -0.26 -8.63 -2.09
C THR A 39 0.82 -7.84 -2.83
N VAL A 40 0.56 -6.57 -3.13
CA VAL A 40 1.44 -5.74 -3.97
C VAL A 40 1.84 -4.46 -3.27
N VAL A 41 3.02 -3.96 -3.65
CA VAL A 41 3.49 -2.61 -3.38
C VAL A 41 3.47 -1.84 -4.69
N THR A 42 2.81 -0.69 -4.71
CA THR A 42 2.81 0.21 -5.87
C THR A 42 3.47 1.52 -5.52
N ARG A 43 4.24 2.09 -6.47
CA ARG A 43 4.87 3.41 -6.34
C ARG A 43 4.47 4.28 -7.53
N GLN A 44 4.01 5.48 -7.23
CA GLN A 44 3.69 6.51 -8.20
C GLN A 44 4.61 7.73 -7.96
N SER A 45 5.41 8.10 -8.95
CA SER A 45 6.12 9.39 -8.91
C SER A 45 5.10 10.51 -9.09
N LEU A 46 5.14 11.50 -8.20
CA LEU A 46 4.27 12.68 -8.23
C LEU A 46 5.00 13.89 -8.77
N ALA A 47 6.28 14.05 -8.40
CA ALA A 47 7.14 15.12 -8.85
C ALA A 47 8.59 14.70 -8.75
N GLU A 48 9.43 15.19 -9.67
CA GLU A 48 10.86 14.92 -9.66
C GLU A 48 11.62 16.08 -10.33
N VAL A 49 12.79 16.42 -9.77
CA VAL A 49 13.73 17.34 -10.38
C VAL A 49 15.16 16.84 -10.19
N ALA A 50 15.87 16.66 -11.30
CA ALA A 50 17.29 16.34 -11.28
C ALA A 50 18.11 17.61 -11.07
N ALA A 51 19.21 17.48 -10.32
CA ALA A 51 20.15 18.56 -10.02
C ALA A 51 19.48 19.86 -9.47
N PRO A 52 18.63 19.75 -8.40
CA PRO A 52 18.00 20.94 -7.85
C PRO A 52 19.05 21.93 -7.33
N PRO A 53 18.73 23.24 -7.25
CA PRO A 53 19.64 24.25 -6.70
C PRO A 53 20.17 23.84 -5.33
N GLY A 54 21.49 23.89 -5.15
CA GLY A 54 22.17 23.45 -3.92
C GLY A 54 22.49 21.94 -3.84
N ALA A 55 21.97 21.10 -4.77
CA ALA A 55 22.24 19.66 -4.78
C ALA A 55 22.47 19.10 -6.21
N PRO A 56 23.53 19.52 -6.91
CA PRO A 56 23.71 19.30 -8.36
C PRO A 56 23.93 17.84 -8.77
N LYS A 57 24.22 16.94 -7.82
CA LYS A 57 24.43 15.49 -8.06
C LYS A 57 23.30 14.65 -7.47
N ARG A 58 22.19 15.28 -7.16
CA ARG A 58 21.02 14.64 -6.54
C ARG A 58 19.80 14.79 -7.40
N THR A 59 18.84 13.92 -7.16
CA THR A 59 17.48 14.01 -7.67
C THR A 59 16.56 14.15 -6.47
N LEU A 60 15.80 15.24 -6.44
CA LEU A 60 14.74 15.48 -5.46
C LEU A 60 13.46 14.88 -6.02
N GLY A 61 12.82 14.01 -5.27
CA GLY A 61 11.62 13.32 -5.68
C GLY A 61 10.51 13.36 -4.63
N LEU A 62 9.27 13.33 -5.10
CA LEU A 62 8.08 13.10 -4.30
C LEU A 62 7.31 11.93 -4.91
N SER A 63 7.00 10.93 -4.10
CA SER A 63 6.26 9.74 -4.54
C SER A 63 5.16 9.37 -3.55
N LYS A 64 4.11 8.72 -4.07
CA LYS A 64 3.12 8.01 -3.27
C LYS A 64 3.38 6.51 -3.38
N VAL A 65 3.46 5.83 -2.25
CA VAL A 65 3.57 4.36 -2.17
C VAL A 65 2.34 3.81 -1.48
N VAL A 66 1.77 2.75 -2.03
CA VAL A 66 0.67 1.99 -1.41
C VAL A 66 1.16 0.57 -1.16
N VAL A 67 1.08 0.15 0.10
CA VAL A 67 1.46 -1.20 0.55
C VAL A 67 0.19 -1.94 0.94
N MET A 68 -0.23 -2.90 0.11
CA MET A 68 -1.44 -3.68 0.36
C MET A 68 -1.29 -4.60 1.58
N PRO A 69 -2.40 -5.03 2.23
CA PRO A 69 -2.35 -6.00 3.32
C PRO A 69 -1.52 -7.22 2.99
N GLY A 70 -0.63 -7.63 3.89
CA GLY A 70 0.28 -8.76 3.72
C GLY A 70 1.48 -8.49 2.80
N ALA A 71 1.57 -7.33 2.14
CA ALA A 71 2.71 -6.99 1.29
C ALA A 71 3.96 -6.65 2.13
N GLU A 72 5.12 -7.00 1.59
CA GLU A 72 6.43 -6.77 2.19
C GLU A 72 7.33 -5.98 1.25
N LEU A 73 8.15 -5.11 1.82
CA LEU A 73 9.29 -4.49 1.19
C LEU A 73 10.53 -5.23 1.70
N ALA A 74 11.18 -5.97 0.81
CA ALA A 74 12.39 -6.74 1.12
C ALA A 74 13.51 -5.84 1.66
N PRO A 75 14.54 -6.40 2.30
CA PRO A 75 15.70 -5.65 2.74
C PRO A 75 16.32 -4.83 1.60
N HIS A 76 16.54 -3.54 1.87
CA HIS A 76 17.13 -2.61 0.91
C HIS A 76 17.65 -1.36 1.61
N HIS A 77 18.46 -0.59 0.89
CA HIS A 77 18.90 0.75 1.29
C HIS A 77 18.64 1.79 0.20
N HIS A 78 18.82 3.07 0.54
CA HIS A 78 18.66 4.19 -0.38
C HIS A 78 19.99 4.89 -0.65
N PRO A 79 20.28 5.29 -1.93
CA PRO A 79 21.49 6.01 -2.26
C PRO A 79 21.40 7.50 -1.91
N GLY A 80 20.88 7.84 -0.73
CA GLY A 80 20.67 9.19 -0.23
C GLY A 80 19.69 9.22 0.93
N ALA A 81 19.21 10.41 1.26
CA ALA A 81 18.22 10.59 2.32
C ALA A 81 16.78 10.41 1.80
N GLN A 82 15.94 9.80 2.62
CA GLN A 82 14.52 9.66 2.39
C GLN A 82 13.73 10.05 3.64
N LEU A 83 12.59 10.72 3.42
CA LEU A 83 11.57 10.96 4.43
C LEU A 83 10.30 10.21 4.02
N GLY A 84 9.83 9.32 4.91
CA GLY A 84 8.62 8.52 4.68
C GLY A 84 7.50 8.91 5.63
N TYR A 85 6.50 9.69 5.16
CA TYR A 85 5.33 10.10 5.94
C TYR A 85 4.19 9.10 5.79
N ILE A 86 3.70 8.55 6.89
CA ILE A 86 2.55 7.64 6.89
C ILE A 86 1.26 8.47 6.91
N ALA A 87 0.53 8.44 5.79
CA ALA A 87 -0.77 9.09 5.68
C ALA A 87 -1.90 8.19 6.19
N GLU A 88 -1.84 6.88 5.88
CA GLU A 88 -2.87 5.91 6.23
C GLU A 88 -2.25 4.56 6.60
N GLY A 89 -2.94 3.78 7.43
CA GLY A 89 -2.51 2.46 7.87
C GLY A 89 -1.38 2.51 8.90
N VAL A 90 -0.77 1.36 9.19
CA VAL A 90 0.33 1.24 10.17
C VAL A 90 1.44 0.38 9.59
N LEU A 91 2.59 0.99 9.32
CA LEU A 91 3.76 0.31 8.77
C LEU A 91 4.54 -0.40 9.89
N THR A 92 4.85 -1.68 9.71
CA THR A 92 5.84 -2.38 10.52
C THR A 92 7.19 -2.21 9.84
N TYR A 93 8.12 -1.56 10.52
CA TYR A 93 9.43 -1.16 9.97
C TYR A 93 10.56 -1.68 10.86
N THR A 94 11.57 -2.28 10.25
CA THR A 94 12.73 -2.89 10.95
C THR A 94 14.02 -2.37 10.33
N VAL A 95 14.95 -1.89 11.16
CA VAL A 95 16.31 -1.52 10.76
C VAL A 95 17.21 -2.74 10.90
N GLU A 96 17.98 -3.09 9.87
CA GLU A 96 18.96 -4.16 9.87
C GLU A 96 20.38 -3.65 10.11
N SER A 97 20.74 -2.52 9.48
CA SER A 97 22.00 -1.84 9.71
C SER A 97 21.84 -0.32 9.63
N GLY A 98 22.76 0.43 10.20
CA GLY A 98 22.63 1.88 10.30
C GLY A 98 21.64 2.34 11.37
N SER A 99 20.86 3.37 11.07
CA SER A 99 19.79 3.85 11.97
C SER A 99 18.79 4.72 11.23
N ALA A 100 17.52 4.68 11.66
CA ALA A 100 16.46 5.59 11.23
C ALA A 100 15.94 6.40 12.43
N GLN A 101 15.27 7.52 12.13
CA GLN A 101 14.59 8.32 13.14
C GLN A 101 13.08 8.25 12.93
N LEU A 102 12.35 7.86 13.98
CA LEU A 102 10.89 7.97 14.01
C LEU A 102 10.52 9.31 14.61
N MET A 103 9.77 10.09 13.85
CA MET A 103 9.37 11.46 14.15
C MET A 103 7.85 11.58 14.23
N THR A 104 7.38 12.64 14.90
CA THR A 104 5.98 13.05 14.92
C THR A 104 5.87 14.57 15.00
N GLY A 105 4.72 15.10 14.62
CA GLY A 105 4.46 16.54 14.60
C GLY A 105 4.83 17.20 13.27
N PRO A 106 4.24 18.34 12.94
CA PRO A 106 4.50 19.06 11.70
C PRO A 106 5.66 20.07 11.85
N GLY A 107 6.46 20.22 10.76
CA GLY A 107 7.41 21.33 10.62
C GLY A 107 8.27 21.60 11.85
N ASP A 108 8.20 22.82 12.38
CA ASP A 108 9.01 23.29 13.53
C ASP A 108 8.59 22.63 14.86
N ASP A 109 7.38 22.06 14.93
CA ASP A 109 6.90 21.30 16.09
C ASP A 109 7.27 19.79 16.00
N ALA A 110 8.09 19.40 15.03
CA ALA A 110 8.51 18.03 14.87
C ALA A 110 9.35 17.56 16.07
N THR A 111 8.99 16.40 16.61
CA THR A 111 9.68 15.81 17.76
C THR A 111 10.16 14.40 17.45
N LEU A 112 11.36 14.07 17.93
CA LEU A 112 11.90 12.72 17.85
C LEU A 112 11.17 11.81 18.84
N VAL A 113 10.43 10.83 18.29
CA VAL A 113 9.80 9.78 19.09
C VAL A 113 10.84 8.74 19.51
N ARG A 114 11.69 8.33 18.55
CA ARG A 114 12.67 7.27 18.78
C ARG A 114 13.74 7.25 17.69
N LYS A 115 15.01 7.01 18.07
CA LYS A 115 16.04 6.52 17.16
C LYS A 115 15.95 4.99 17.08
N ILE A 116 15.77 4.44 15.87
CA ILE A 116 15.65 3.02 15.61
C ILE A 116 17.05 2.49 15.28
N LYS A 117 17.51 1.49 16.03
CA LYS A 117 18.84 0.87 15.88
C LYS A 117 18.72 -0.49 15.20
N PRO A 118 19.83 -1.08 14.73
CA PRO A 118 19.83 -2.42 14.13
C PRO A 118 19.13 -3.47 15.00
N GLY A 119 18.34 -4.32 14.36
CA GLY A 119 17.52 -5.36 14.98
C GLY A 119 16.24 -4.85 15.64
N GLN A 120 15.96 -3.55 15.61
CA GLN A 120 14.75 -3.00 16.21
C GLN A 120 13.63 -2.86 15.19
N THR A 121 12.44 -3.28 15.61
CA THR A 121 11.19 -3.11 14.87
C THR A 121 10.29 -2.10 15.56
N VAL A 122 9.65 -1.23 14.77
CA VAL A 122 8.68 -0.24 15.22
C VAL A 122 7.39 -0.32 14.40
N ARG A 123 6.31 0.21 14.96
CA ARG A 123 5.05 0.44 14.25
C ARG A 123 4.92 1.95 13.99
N VAL A 124 4.99 2.33 12.74
CA VAL A 124 4.86 3.74 12.31
C VAL A 124 3.39 3.99 11.99
N LYS A 125 2.77 4.93 12.71
CA LYS A 125 1.33 5.22 12.64
C LYS A 125 1.06 6.41 11.71
N PRO A 126 -0.20 6.62 11.28
CA PRO A 126 -0.59 7.85 10.56
C PRO A 126 -0.18 9.11 11.32
N GLY A 127 0.34 10.10 10.60
CA GLY A 127 0.89 11.34 11.15
C GLY A 127 2.32 11.24 11.68
N GLN A 128 2.89 10.04 11.72
CA GLN A 128 4.31 9.83 12.01
C GLN A 128 5.10 9.70 10.71
N TRP A 129 6.40 9.92 10.78
CA TRP A 129 7.29 9.83 9.65
C TRP A 129 8.68 9.34 10.05
N LEU A 130 9.36 8.74 9.09
CA LEU A 130 10.72 8.23 9.22
C LEU A 130 11.68 9.17 8.52
N VAL A 131 12.87 9.34 9.09
CA VAL A 131 14.06 9.83 8.39
C VAL A 131 15.00 8.65 8.24
N GLU A 132 15.20 8.25 7.01
CA GLU A 132 16.09 7.16 6.61
C GLU A 132 17.37 7.78 6.06
N GLU A 133 18.49 7.41 6.69
CA GLU A 133 19.80 7.93 6.31
C GLU A 133 20.34 7.17 5.08
N GLN A 134 21.30 7.76 4.40
CA GLN A 134 21.97 7.08 3.29
C GLN A 134 22.61 5.78 3.79
N ASP A 135 22.46 4.70 2.98
CA ASP A 135 23.05 3.38 3.22
C ASP A 135 22.53 2.66 4.50
N GLU A 136 21.46 3.16 5.14
CA GLU A 136 20.73 2.43 6.17
C GLU A 136 19.93 1.29 5.54
N VAL A 137 20.13 0.06 6.02
CA VAL A 137 19.40 -1.13 5.52
C VAL A 137 18.18 -1.39 6.38
N HIS A 138 17.05 -1.52 5.73
CA HIS A 138 15.79 -1.82 6.39
C HIS A 138 14.86 -2.68 5.54
N HIS A 139 13.87 -3.25 6.20
CA HIS A 139 12.72 -3.86 5.56
C HIS A 139 11.43 -3.41 6.22
N ALA A 140 10.31 -3.54 5.53
CA ALA A 140 9.02 -3.13 6.07
C ALA A 140 7.90 -4.03 5.57
N ARG A 141 6.74 -4.03 6.27
CA ARG A 141 5.56 -4.79 5.85
C ARG A 141 4.27 -4.16 6.31
N ASN A 142 3.21 -4.48 5.60
CA ASN A 142 1.86 -4.24 6.06
C ASN A 142 1.32 -5.49 6.78
N ALA A 143 1.39 -5.49 8.11
CA ALA A 143 0.84 -6.57 8.95
C ALA A 143 -0.64 -6.33 9.33
N GLY A 144 -1.27 -5.27 8.78
CA GLY A 144 -2.66 -4.91 9.03
C GLY A 144 -3.62 -5.43 7.96
N ALA A 145 -4.90 -5.10 8.11
CA ALA A 145 -5.97 -5.49 7.20
C ALA A 145 -6.38 -4.39 6.20
N VAL A 146 -5.77 -3.19 6.29
CA VAL A 146 -6.05 -2.06 5.40
C VAL A 146 -4.78 -1.66 4.66
N PRO A 147 -4.88 -1.05 3.47
CA PRO A 147 -3.71 -0.52 2.77
C PRO A 147 -2.98 0.54 3.61
N ILE A 148 -1.66 0.61 3.45
CA ILE A 148 -0.84 1.70 3.98
C ILE A 148 -0.57 2.67 2.85
N VAL A 149 -0.74 3.97 3.10
CA VAL A 149 -0.37 5.05 2.18
C VAL A 149 0.81 5.82 2.76
N ILE A 150 1.89 5.87 1.99
CA ILE A 150 3.13 6.55 2.36
C ILE A 150 3.44 7.62 1.31
N TYR A 151 3.76 8.84 1.75
CA TYR A 151 4.39 9.84 0.91
C TYR A 151 5.89 9.87 1.18
N LEU A 152 6.68 9.74 0.12
CA LEU A 152 8.14 9.73 0.19
C LEU A 152 8.69 11.02 -0.42
N ALA A 153 9.43 11.80 0.38
CA ALA A 153 10.30 12.85 -0.11
C ALA A 153 11.74 12.32 -0.12
N THR A 154 12.41 12.39 -1.26
CA THR A 154 13.73 11.77 -1.46
C THR A 154 14.74 12.75 -2.00
N LEU A 155 15.99 12.63 -1.57
CA LEU A 155 17.13 13.33 -2.14
C LEU A 155 18.25 12.31 -2.43
N LEU A 156 18.12 11.62 -3.57
CA LEU A 156 18.94 10.48 -3.94
C LEU A 156 20.05 10.86 -4.93
N ARG A 157 21.09 10.05 -5.05
CA ARG A 157 22.12 10.21 -6.10
C ARG A 157 21.47 10.08 -7.47
N THR A 158 21.71 11.06 -8.35
CA THR A 158 21.17 11.05 -9.72
C THR A 158 21.66 9.81 -10.48
N GLY A 159 20.73 9.14 -11.19
CA GLY A 159 21.04 7.95 -12.00
C GLY A 159 21.12 6.65 -11.20
N GLN A 160 20.91 6.67 -9.89
CA GLN A 160 20.82 5.45 -9.08
C GLN A 160 19.35 5.03 -8.90
N PRO A 161 19.07 3.72 -8.73
CA PRO A 161 17.72 3.26 -8.38
C PRO A 161 17.31 3.82 -7.02
N ALA A 162 16.00 4.03 -6.83
CA ALA A 162 15.48 4.59 -5.59
C ALA A 162 15.63 3.67 -4.38
N ALA A 163 15.72 2.37 -4.61
CA ALA A 163 15.99 1.34 -3.61
C ALA A 163 16.99 0.35 -4.20
N ILE A 164 17.99 -0.02 -3.43
CA ILE A 164 19.04 -0.98 -3.79
C ILE A 164 18.85 -2.19 -2.86
N PRO A 165 18.59 -3.40 -3.40
CA PRO A 165 18.44 -4.62 -2.60
C PRO A 165 19.73 -4.96 -1.83
N ASP A 166 19.56 -5.56 -0.64
CA ASP A 166 20.61 -6.08 0.25
C ASP A 166 20.47 -7.58 0.46
#